data_cff267bac7afdc2cb1f9ad4048eacb42
#
_entry.id   cff267bac7afdc2cb1f9ad4048eacb42
#
_cell.length_a   1.000
_cell.length_b   1.000
_cell.length_c   1.000
_cell.angle_alpha   90.00
_cell.angle_beta   90.00
_cell.angle_gamma   90.00
#
_symmetry.space_group_name_H-M   'P 1'
#
loop_
_entity.id
_entity.type
_entity.pdbx_description
1 polymer ?
#
loop_
_entity_poly.entity_id
_entity_poly.type
_entity_poly.pdbx_seq_one_letter_code
_entity_poly.pdbx_strand_id
1 'polypeptide(L)'
;MQGILTVAFPVFALMAVGFWAGRRGVLGPGGTAALSGFVTWFALPAMLFAALARVEIGTIVNLPFVVVYGGSMVVAFGGGMIAARAASRAGLVHQSVHGLSAAFGNVGYMGIPLCVSGFGTAGVLPATLAVCIGGGGMMSLAIILIEYGRNRGTGSGVARRVAMAVLRSPILQAVAAGLVVGGLGVPVPGPLMRFLDLMAGAAGPCALFAIGHFLSEQGLPRRLGEVGFAVAGKMVLQPLAAWGLLQFFPAMDPMWAKSALLLAALPSAANCFVLAQDYDSFIEGASATILLSTLLSVGSVSVLVVVLGMG
;
A
#
# COMPACT_ATOMS: atom_id res chain seq x y z
N MET A 1 10.89 6.69 -22.68
CA MET A 1 10.08 5.58 -23.21
C MET A 1 10.51 4.21 -22.69
N GLN A 2 11.82 3.94 -22.53
CA GLN A 2 12.29 2.66 -21.97
C GLN A 2 11.70 2.38 -20.57
N GLY A 3 11.73 3.34 -19.65
CA GLY A 3 11.19 3.15 -18.30
C GLY A 3 9.70 2.75 -18.25
N ILE A 4 8.86 3.26 -19.19
CA ILE A 4 7.46 2.80 -19.27
C ILE A 4 7.41 1.32 -19.66
N LEU A 5 8.21 0.91 -20.64
CA LEU A 5 8.21 -0.46 -21.14
C LEU A 5 8.81 -1.45 -20.14
N THR A 6 9.84 -1.04 -19.40
CA THR A 6 10.55 -1.95 -18.47
C THR A 6 9.93 -1.98 -17.08
N VAL A 7 9.39 -0.88 -16.58
CA VAL A 7 8.89 -0.76 -15.18
C VAL A 7 7.37 -0.78 -15.14
N ALA A 8 6.70 0.11 -15.87
CA ALA A 8 5.26 0.28 -15.76
C ALA A 8 4.46 -0.77 -16.55
N PHE A 9 4.84 -1.05 -17.79
CA PHE A 9 4.10 -1.98 -18.65
C PHE A 9 3.91 -3.37 -18.07
N PRO A 10 4.94 -4.07 -17.53
CA PRO A 10 4.72 -5.40 -16.93
C PRO A 10 3.72 -5.40 -15.78
N VAL A 11 3.75 -4.36 -14.95
CA VAL A 11 2.84 -4.21 -13.80
C VAL A 11 1.39 -4.08 -14.27
N PHE A 12 1.13 -3.15 -15.20
CA PHE A 12 -0.22 -2.94 -15.70
C PHE A 12 -0.70 -4.05 -16.63
N ALA A 13 0.20 -4.70 -17.37
CA ALA A 13 -0.13 -5.87 -18.19
C ALA A 13 -0.60 -7.04 -17.33
N LEU A 14 0.08 -7.34 -16.21
CA LEU A 14 -0.35 -8.37 -15.25
C LEU A 14 -1.73 -8.05 -14.65
N MET A 15 -1.98 -6.78 -14.32
CA MET A 15 -3.31 -6.34 -13.85
C MET A 15 -4.37 -6.50 -14.94
N ALA A 16 -4.06 -6.15 -16.20
CA ALA A 16 -4.99 -6.32 -17.33
C ALA A 16 -5.33 -7.78 -17.58
N VAL A 17 -4.34 -8.68 -17.49
CA VAL A 17 -4.57 -10.15 -17.59
C VAL A 17 -5.44 -10.64 -16.44
N GLY A 18 -5.20 -10.18 -15.20
CA GLY A 18 -6.04 -10.49 -14.04
C GLY A 18 -7.48 -10.00 -14.22
N PHE A 19 -7.67 -8.78 -14.71
CA PHE A 19 -8.98 -8.22 -15.02
C PHE A 19 -9.72 -9.04 -16.09
N TRP A 20 -9.03 -9.39 -17.17
CA TRP A 20 -9.60 -10.26 -18.22
C TRP A 20 -9.99 -11.62 -17.67
N ALA A 21 -9.15 -12.26 -16.86
CA ALA A 21 -9.42 -13.55 -16.23
C ALA A 21 -10.65 -13.49 -15.31
N GLY A 22 -10.80 -12.41 -14.55
CA GLY A 22 -11.97 -12.19 -13.70
C GLY A 22 -13.26 -12.03 -14.50
N ARG A 23 -13.22 -11.23 -15.58
CA ARG A 23 -14.38 -11.07 -16.50
C ARG A 23 -14.78 -12.36 -17.21
N ARG A 24 -13.84 -13.29 -17.38
CA ARG A 24 -14.08 -14.62 -17.98
C ARG A 24 -14.40 -15.70 -16.92
N GLY A 25 -14.37 -15.38 -15.63
CA GLY A 25 -14.62 -16.33 -14.56
C GLY A 25 -13.58 -17.46 -14.45
N VAL A 26 -12.34 -17.24 -14.92
CA VAL A 26 -11.27 -18.26 -14.99
C VAL A 26 -10.97 -18.89 -13.64
N LEU A 27 -10.94 -18.07 -12.56
CA LEU A 27 -10.66 -18.58 -11.20
C LEU A 27 -11.92 -19.03 -10.45
N GLY A 28 -13.10 -18.79 -11.02
CA GLY A 28 -14.36 -19.13 -10.34
C GLY A 28 -14.66 -18.25 -9.10
N PRO A 29 -15.76 -18.55 -8.38
CA PRO A 29 -16.14 -17.83 -7.17
C PRO A 29 -15.06 -17.91 -6.09
N GLY A 30 -14.69 -16.77 -5.49
CA GLY A 30 -13.65 -16.70 -4.46
C GLY A 30 -12.22 -16.67 -4.96
N GLY A 31 -11.98 -16.65 -6.27
CA GLY A 31 -10.64 -16.63 -6.87
C GLY A 31 -9.79 -15.45 -6.38
N THR A 32 -10.37 -14.24 -6.28
CA THR A 32 -9.70 -13.06 -5.70
C THR A 32 -9.26 -13.32 -4.26
N ALA A 33 -10.16 -13.87 -3.43
CA ALA A 33 -9.87 -14.12 -2.01
C ALA A 33 -8.76 -15.18 -1.83
N ALA A 34 -8.80 -16.27 -2.61
CA ALA A 34 -7.79 -17.32 -2.56
C ALA A 34 -6.40 -16.80 -2.97
N LEU A 35 -6.33 -16.05 -4.09
CA LEU A 35 -5.08 -15.50 -4.59
C LEU A 35 -4.52 -14.41 -3.66
N SER A 36 -5.38 -13.52 -3.16
CA SER A 36 -4.99 -12.51 -2.16
C SER A 36 -4.54 -13.15 -0.85
N GLY A 37 -5.19 -14.23 -0.43
CA GLY A 37 -4.79 -15.02 0.73
C GLY A 37 -3.38 -15.60 0.54
N PHE A 38 -3.10 -16.24 -0.60
CA PHE A 38 -1.77 -16.76 -0.92
C PHE A 38 -0.69 -15.64 -0.87
N VAL A 39 -0.98 -14.50 -1.48
CA VAL A 39 -0.05 -13.36 -1.50
C VAL A 39 0.21 -12.84 -0.09
N THR A 40 -0.84 -12.62 0.71
CA THR A 40 -0.74 -11.99 2.03
C THR A 40 -0.12 -12.92 3.07
N TRP A 41 -0.45 -14.23 3.04
CA TRP A 41 -0.01 -15.16 4.07
C TRP A 41 1.32 -15.87 3.75
N PHE A 42 1.70 -15.93 2.49
CA PHE A 42 2.89 -16.70 2.08
C PHE A 42 3.87 -15.89 1.24
N ALA A 43 3.46 -15.37 0.08
CA ALA A 43 4.40 -14.82 -0.89
C ALA A 43 5.05 -13.50 -0.42
N LEU A 44 4.26 -12.52 0.04
CA LEU A 44 4.77 -11.25 0.59
C LEU A 44 5.58 -11.46 1.88
N PRO A 45 5.11 -12.23 2.88
CA PRO A 45 5.92 -12.56 4.05
C PRO A 45 7.27 -13.17 3.69
N ALA A 46 7.30 -14.15 2.78
CA ALA A 46 8.55 -14.78 2.36
C ALA A 46 9.50 -13.77 1.70
N MET A 47 8.99 -12.90 0.83
CA MET A 47 9.77 -11.87 0.16
C MET A 47 10.36 -10.86 1.14
N LEU A 48 9.56 -10.35 2.07
CA LEU A 48 9.99 -9.35 3.04
C LEU A 48 10.99 -9.93 4.05
N PHE A 49 10.72 -11.14 4.55
CA PHE A 49 11.65 -11.84 5.42
C PHE A 49 13.01 -12.07 4.71
N ALA A 50 13.00 -12.65 3.50
CA ALA A 50 14.22 -12.95 2.76
C ALA A 50 15.04 -11.69 2.44
N ALA A 51 14.37 -10.57 2.11
CA ALA A 51 15.03 -9.31 1.87
C ALA A 51 15.69 -8.76 3.15
N LEU A 52 14.96 -8.72 4.26
CA LEU A 52 15.41 -8.10 5.51
C LEU A 52 16.44 -8.98 6.25
N ALA A 53 16.35 -10.30 6.14
CA ALA A 53 17.34 -11.22 6.71
C ALA A 53 18.74 -11.08 6.08
N ARG A 54 18.85 -10.40 4.94
CA ARG A 54 20.13 -10.12 4.23
C ARG A 54 20.66 -8.69 4.46
N VAL A 55 19.96 -7.85 5.20
CA VAL A 55 20.28 -6.42 5.36
C VAL A 55 20.87 -6.14 6.73
N GLU A 56 21.95 -5.36 6.78
CA GLU A 56 22.50 -4.82 8.03
C GLU A 56 21.58 -3.76 8.65
N ILE A 57 21.28 -3.88 9.95
CA ILE A 57 20.30 -3.03 10.66
C ILE A 57 20.56 -1.52 10.51
N GLY A 58 21.82 -1.09 10.44
CA GLY A 58 22.18 0.33 10.36
C GLY A 58 21.64 1.08 9.14
N THR A 59 21.17 0.35 8.10
CA THR A 59 20.68 0.94 6.84
C THR A 59 19.15 1.02 6.74
N ILE A 60 18.41 0.48 7.72
CA ILE A 60 16.98 0.24 7.62
C ILE A 60 16.13 1.47 7.93
N VAL A 61 16.53 2.26 8.93
CA VAL A 61 15.75 3.43 9.36
C VAL A 61 16.24 4.67 8.62
N ASN A 62 15.52 5.07 7.58
CA ASN A 62 15.75 6.32 6.86
C ASN A 62 14.74 7.37 7.35
N LEU A 63 15.17 8.22 8.32
CA LEU A 63 14.30 9.24 8.90
C LEU A 63 13.76 10.24 7.86
N PRO A 64 14.54 10.74 6.90
CA PRO A 64 14.01 11.55 5.80
C PRO A 64 12.87 10.87 5.05
N PHE A 65 13.00 9.57 4.75
CA PHE A 65 11.92 8.80 4.09
C PHE A 65 10.66 8.70 4.96
N VAL A 66 10.81 8.43 6.25
CA VAL A 66 9.68 8.37 7.20
C VAL A 66 8.93 9.70 7.21
N VAL A 67 9.65 10.83 7.24
CA VAL A 67 9.03 12.17 7.25
C VAL A 67 8.37 12.46 5.89
N VAL A 68 9.04 12.20 4.78
CA VAL A 68 8.53 12.51 3.43
C VAL A 68 7.32 11.62 3.12
N TYR A 69 7.46 10.31 3.21
CA TYR A 69 6.39 9.37 2.88
C TYR A 69 5.30 9.37 3.94
N GLY A 70 5.66 9.18 5.21
CA GLY A 70 4.71 9.13 6.33
C GLY A 70 4.00 10.48 6.55
N GLY A 71 4.73 11.59 6.47
CA GLY A 71 4.16 12.94 6.55
C GLY A 71 3.18 13.22 5.42
N SER A 72 3.49 12.80 4.19
CA SER A 72 2.56 12.93 3.06
C SER A 72 1.27 12.13 3.27
N MET A 73 1.35 10.94 3.87
CA MET A 73 0.17 10.16 4.26
C MET A 73 -0.68 10.90 5.30
N VAL A 74 -0.05 11.50 6.31
CA VAL A 74 -0.77 12.27 7.34
C VAL A 74 -1.49 13.46 6.73
N VAL A 75 -0.85 14.19 5.81
CA VAL A 75 -1.46 15.32 5.08
C VAL A 75 -2.65 14.85 4.26
N ALA A 76 -2.50 13.77 3.48
CA ALA A 76 -3.59 13.23 2.65
C ALA A 76 -4.74 12.67 3.51
N PHE A 77 -4.42 11.97 4.60
CA PHE A 77 -5.40 11.46 5.56
C PHE A 77 -6.23 12.58 6.18
N GLY A 78 -5.57 13.61 6.73
CA GLY A 78 -6.22 14.77 7.30
C GLY A 78 -7.04 15.54 6.27
N GLY A 79 -6.50 15.77 5.08
CA GLY A 79 -7.22 16.37 3.95
C GLY A 79 -8.47 15.59 3.57
N GLY A 80 -8.39 14.27 3.49
CA GLY A 80 -9.54 13.40 3.25
C GLY A 80 -10.59 13.46 4.36
N MET A 81 -10.17 13.50 5.64
CA MET A 81 -11.11 13.69 6.77
C MET A 81 -11.85 15.03 6.69
N ILE A 82 -11.11 16.11 6.41
CA ILE A 82 -11.70 17.47 6.26
C ILE A 82 -12.68 17.50 5.09
N ALA A 83 -12.32 16.90 3.95
CA ALA A 83 -13.18 16.82 2.78
C ALA A 83 -14.48 16.07 3.07
N ALA A 84 -14.43 14.92 3.73
CA ALA A 84 -15.60 14.15 4.15
C ALA A 84 -16.50 14.94 5.10
N ARG A 85 -15.90 15.65 6.07
CA ARG A 85 -16.65 16.52 6.99
C ARG A 85 -17.36 17.67 6.26
N ALA A 86 -16.68 18.28 5.30
CA ALA A 86 -17.24 19.40 4.52
C ALA A 86 -18.35 18.96 3.57
N ALA A 87 -18.17 17.80 2.92
CA ALA A 87 -19.11 17.30 1.91
C ALA A 87 -20.41 16.72 2.50
N SER A 88 -20.33 15.98 3.62
CA SER A 88 -21.47 15.22 4.15
C SER A 88 -21.77 15.45 5.62
N ARG A 89 -21.01 16.33 6.30
CA ARG A 89 -21.07 16.52 7.76
C ARG A 89 -20.90 15.19 8.53
N ALA A 90 -20.20 14.24 7.93
CA ALA A 90 -20.03 12.90 8.43
C ALA A 90 -19.39 12.87 9.82
N GLY A 91 -19.75 11.85 10.62
CA GLY A 91 -19.11 11.56 11.90
C GLY A 91 -17.67 11.05 11.74
N LEU A 92 -16.94 10.95 12.86
CA LEU A 92 -15.52 10.62 12.88
C LEU A 92 -15.20 9.26 12.24
N VAL A 93 -16.08 8.26 12.36
CA VAL A 93 -15.93 6.94 11.73
C VAL A 93 -15.82 7.09 10.22
N HIS A 94 -16.80 7.74 9.59
CA HIS A 94 -16.82 7.96 8.14
C HIS A 94 -15.63 8.81 7.68
N GLN A 95 -15.33 9.91 8.41
CA GLN A 95 -14.16 10.75 8.12
C GLN A 95 -12.87 9.94 8.12
N SER A 96 -12.68 9.02 9.09
CA SER A 96 -11.47 8.22 9.21
C SER A 96 -11.33 7.21 8.07
N VAL A 97 -12.43 6.54 7.67
CA VAL A 97 -12.41 5.60 6.53
C VAL A 97 -12.16 6.33 5.21
N HIS A 98 -12.81 7.49 5.02
CA HIS A 98 -12.59 8.34 3.84
C HIS A 98 -11.14 8.86 3.79
N GLY A 99 -10.62 9.36 4.93
CA GLY A 99 -9.22 9.81 5.05
C GLY A 99 -8.23 8.69 4.73
N LEU A 100 -8.50 7.47 5.23
CA LEU A 100 -7.67 6.31 4.91
C LEU A 100 -7.70 6.00 3.41
N SER A 101 -8.87 6.06 2.77
CA SER A 101 -9.00 5.85 1.32
C SER A 101 -8.23 6.92 0.52
N ALA A 102 -8.10 8.14 1.06
CA ALA A 102 -7.35 9.24 0.46
C ALA A 102 -5.82 9.16 0.70
N ALA A 103 -5.33 8.30 1.60
CA ALA A 103 -3.92 8.27 1.99
C ALA A 103 -3.25 6.90 1.87
N PHE A 104 -3.99 5.82 2.04
CA PHE A 104 -3.42 4.47 2.14
C PHE A 104 -3.16 3.86 0.75
N GLY A 105 -1.90 3.95 0.31
CA GLY A 105 -1.47 3.47 -1.00
C GLY A 105 -1.31 1.95 -1.07
N ASN A 106 -1.48 1.39 -2.27
CA ASN A 106 -1.31 -0.04 -2.56
C ASN A 106 0.18 -0.44 -2.66
N VAL A 107 0.91 -0.21 -1.55
CA VAL A 107 2.36 -0.43 -1.49
C VAL A 107 2.70 -1.92 -1.55
N GLY A 108 1.96 -2.77 -0.82
CA GLY A 108 2.26 -4.20 -0.76
C GLY A 108 2.13 -4.89 -2.12
N TYR A 109 1.02 -4.69 -2.81
CA TYR A 109 0.72 -5.41 -4.05
C TYR A 109 1.26 -4.73 -5.30
N MET A 110 1.34 -3.41 -5.32
CA MET A 110 1.79 -2.65 -6.49
C MET A 110 3.13 -1.95 -6.25
N GLY A 111 3.35 -1.39 -5.06
CA GLY A 111 4.52 -0.61 -4.74
C GLY A 111 5.80 -1.44 -4.71
N ILE A 112 5.78 -2.61 -4.04
CA ILE A 112 6.95 -3.49 -3.98
C ILE A 112 7.36 -3.94 -5.39
N PRO A 113 6.46 -4.50 -6.23
CA PRO A 113 6.82 -4.86 -7.61
C PRO A 113 7.38 -3.69 -8.43
N LEU A 114 6.81 -2.49 -8.31
CA LEU A 114 7.30 -1.30 -9.03
C LEU A 114 8.68 -0.87 -8.54
N CYS A 115 8.92 -0.86 -7.23
CA CYS A 115 10.24 -0.53 -6.68
C CYS A 115 11.29 -1.56 -7.09
N VAL A 116 10.94 -2.86 -7.10
CA VAL A 116 11.84 -3.93 -7.57
C VAL A 116 12.14 -3.79 -9.07
N SER A 117 11.12 -3.48 -9.88
CA SER A 117 11.30 -3.29 -11.32
C SER A 117 12.16 -2.05 -11.64
N GLY A 118 12.04 -0.98 -10.82
CA GLY A 118 12.76 0.27 -11.07
C GLY A 118 14.15 0.34 -10.43
N PHE A 119 14.37 -0.32 -9.29
CA PHE A 119 15.61 -0.20 -8.49
C PHE A 119 16.24 -1.56 -8.15
N GLY A 120 15.73 -2.65 -8.71
CA GLY A 120 16.17 -3.99 -8.36
C GLY A 120 15.89 -4.34 -6.90
N THR A 121 16.71 -5.21 -6.32
CA THR A 121 16.56 -5.66 -4.92
C THR A 121 16.68 -4.53 -3.91
N ALA A 122 17.41 -3.46 -4.22
CA ALA A 122 17.54 -2.28 -3.36
C ALA A 122 16.18 -1.57 -3.13
N GLY A 123 15.26 -1.64 -4.10
CA GLY A 123 13.92 -1.06 -3.98
C GLY A 123 13.00 -1.74 -2.98
N VAL A 124 13.33 -2.95 -2.52
CA VAL A 124 12.55 -3.67 -1.51
C VAL A 124 12.55 -2.93 -0.17
N LEU A 125 13.68 -2.35 0.22
CA LEU A 125 13.85 -1.73 1.53
C LEU A 125 12.94 -0.50 1.74
N PRO A 126 12.93 0.54 0.86
CA PRO A 126 12.00 1.65 1.00
C PRO A 126 10.53 1.21 0.89
N ALA A 127 10.21 0.24 0.03
CA ALA A 127 8.86 -0.29 -0.08
C ALA A 127 8.42 -1.02 1.21
N THR A 128 9.31 -1.78 1.85
CA THR A 128 9.05 -2.44 3.14
C THR A 128 8.80 -1.40 4.25
N LEU A 129 9.63 -0.37 4.32
CA LEU A 129 9.44 0.71 5.30
C LEU A 129 8.10 1.42 5.08
N ALA A 130 7.70 1.65 3.83
CA ALA A 130 6.40 2.21 3.50
C ALA A 130 5.22 1.29 3.90
N VAL A 131 5.37 -0.05 3.76
CA VAL A 131 4.40 -1.03 4.27
C VAL A 131 4.25 -0.92 5.79
N CYS A 132 5.36 -0.78 6.51
CA CYS A 132 5.32 -0.62 7.98
C CYS A 132 4.66 0.70 8.39
N ILE A 133 4.98 1.81 7.73
CA ILE A 133 4.36 3.12 7.97
C ILE A 133 2.86 3.07 7.67
N GLY A 134 2.46 2.48 6.55
CA GLY A 134 1.06 2.34 6.17
C GLY A 134 0.32 1.36 7.08
N GLY A 135 0.71 0.09 7.10
CA GLY A 135 0.02 -0.98 7.81
C GLY A 135 0.15 -0.89 9.33
N GLY A 136 1.34 -0.61 9.83
CA GLY A 136 1.59 -0.45 11.26
C GLY A 136 1.16 0.92 11.80
N GLY A 137 1.46 2.00 11.09
CA GLY A 137 1.20 3.37 11.51
C GLY A 137 -0.17 3.89 11.13
N MET A 138 -0.39 4.15 9.83
CA MET A 138 -1.60 4.83 9.35
C MET A 138 -2.89 4.01 9.56
N MET A 139 -2.84 2.70 9.34
CA MET A 139 -3.98 1.82 9.61
C MET A 139 -4.34 1.82 11.09
N SER A 140 -3.35 1.78 11.98
CA SER A 140 -3.55 1.85 13.43
C SER A 140 -4.17 3.18 13.84
N LEU A 141 -3.69 4.30 13.27
CA LEU A 141 -4.27 5.63 13.50
C LEU A 141 -5.75 5.68 13.09
N ALA A 142 -6.07 5.16 11.90
CA ALA A 142 -7.46 5.10 11.43
C ALA A 142 -8.34 4.27 12.37
N ILE A 143 -7.89 3.09 12.80
CA ILE A 143 -8.62 2.23 13.74
C ILE A 143 -8.83 2.96 15.09
N ILE A 144 -7.81 3.63 15.63
CA ILE A 144 -7.92 4.41 16.87
C ILE A 144 -9.01 5.47 16.75
N LEU A 145 -9.01 6.26 15.67
CA LEU A 145 -9.99 7.32 15.45
C LEU A 145 -11.41 6.76 15.26
N ILE A 146 -11.55 5.66 14.53
CA ILE A 146 -12.84 4.98 14.32
C ILE A 146 -13.40 4.48 15.66
N GLU A 147 -12.59 3.75 16.43
CA GLU A 147 -13.01 3.23 17.74
C GLU A 147 -13.33 4.35 18.73
N TYR A 148 -12.55 5.43 18.72
CA TYR A 148 -12.87 6.62 19.51
C TYR A 148 -14.22 7.23 19.11
N GLY A 149 -14.49 7.32 17.80
CA GLY A 149 -15.76 7.80 17.27
C GLY A 149 -16.96 6.91 17.64
N ARG A 150 -16.78 5.58 17.64
CA ARG A 150 -17.83 4.61 18.01
C ARG A 150 -18.15 4.61 19.52
N ASN A 151 -17.11 4.66 20.33
CA ASN A 151 -17.23 4.46 21.78
C ASN A 151 -17.41 5.79 22.55
N ARG A 152 -17.70 6.91 21.87
CA ARG A 152 -17.87 8.24 22.46
C ARG A 152 -16.77 8.62 23.47
N GLY A 153 -15.53 8.18 23.20
CA GLY A 153 -14.39 8.53 24.05
C GLY A 153 -14.05 7.55 25.18
N THR A 154 -14.79 6.47 25.36
CA THR A 154 -14.46 5.45 26.39
C THR A 154 -13.37 4.49 25.97
N GLY A 155 -12.24 4.87 25.56
CA GLY A 155 -11.07 4.13 25.00
C GLY A 155 -10.82 2.65 25.38
N SER A 156 -11.80 1.98 26.00
CA SER A 156 -11.75 0.60 26.45
C SER A 156 -11.60 -0.36 25.27
N GLY A 157 -10.47 -1.04 25.23
CA GLY A 157 -10.17 -2.07 24.24
C GLY A 157 -9.51 -1.59 22.92
N VAL A 158 -9.35 -0.28 22.67
CA VAL A 158 -8.72 0.25 21.46
C VAL A 158 -7.28 -0.23 21.35
N ALA A 159 -6.48 -0.08 22.41
CA ALA A 159 -5.09 -0.53 22.43
C ALA A 159 -4.95 -2.02 22.12
N ARG A 160 -5.84 -2.86 22.68
CA ARG A 160 -5.87 -4.29 22.40
C ARG A 160 -6.21 -4.60 20.95
N ARG A 161 -7.17 -3.89 20.32
CA ARG A 161 -7.53 -4.09 18.92
C ARG A 161 -6.39 -3.70 17.99
N VAL A 162 -5.76 -2.55 18.23
CA VAL A 162 -4.59 -2.10 17.46
C VAL A 162 -3.44 -3.10 17.61
N ALA A 163 -3.10 -3.49 18.85
CA ALA A 163 -2.05 -4.48 19.08
C ALA A 163 -2.35 -5.80 18.38
N MET A 164 -3.60 -6.29 18.44
CA MET A 164 -3.98 -7.52 17.75
C MET A 164 -3.95 -7.39 16.22
N ALA A 165 -4.30 -6.25 15.65
CA ALA A 165 -4.20 -6.01 14.21
C ALA A 165 -2.74 -6.06 13.74
N VAL A 166 -1.83 -5.44 14.48
CA VAL A 166 -0.39 -5.47 14.21
C VAL A 166 0.19 -6.87 14.42
N LEU A 167 -0.08 -7.49 15.58
CA LEU A 167 0.47 -8.80 15.95
C LEU A 167 -0.05 -9.95 15.07
N ARG A 168 -1.25 -9.83 14.50
CA ARG A 168 -1.82 -10.84 13.59
C ARG A 168 -1.47 -10.63 12.13
N SER A 169 -0.82 -9.52 11.77
CA SER A 169 -0.40 -9.27 10.39
C SER A 169 0.78 -10.18 10.00
N PRO A 170 0.60 -11.13 9.07
CA PRO A 170 1.70 -12.01 8.64
C PRO A 170 2.84 -11.22 7.99
N ILE A 171 2.52 -10.11 7.34
CA ILE A 171 3.49 -9.21 6.73
C ILE A 171 4.37 -8.55 7.81
N LEU A 172 3.77 -7.98 8.86
CA LEU A 172 4.52 -7.31 9.93
C LEU A 172 5.32 -8.32 10.78
N GLN A 173 4.79 -9.53 10.97
CA GLN A 173 5.53 -10.62 11.62
C GLN A 173 6.77 -11.02 10.81
N ALA A 174 6.65 -11.17 9.50
CA ALA A 174 7.76 -11.50 8.61
C ALA A 174 8.82 -10.38 8.59
N VAL A 175 8.39 -9.12 8.58
CA VAL A 175 9.28 -7.96 8.72
C VAL A 175 10.05 -8.03 10.04
N ALA A 176 9.35 -8.20 11.17
CA ALA A 176 10.00 -8.29 12.48
C ALA A 176 10.98 -9.47 12.55
N ALA A 177 10.59 -10.65 12.09
CA ALA A 177 11.44 -11.82 12.06
C ALA A 177 12.68 -11.61 11.15
N GLY A 178 12.51 -11.02 9.96
CA GLY A 178 13.60 -10.71 9.04
C GLY A 178 14.60 -9.72 9.64
N LEU A 179 14.10 -8.68 10.32
CA LEU A 179 14.92 -7.70 11.04
C LEU A 179 15.74 -8.33 12.18
N VAL A 180 15.11 -9.22 12.94
CA VAL A 180 15.81 -9.92 14.03
C VAL A 180 16.91 -10.81 13.47
N VAL A 181 16.63 -11.62 12.44
CA VAL A 181 17.59 -12.52 11.82
C VAL A 181 18.75 -11.76 11.17
N GLY A 182 18.45 -10.72 10.37
CA GLY A 182 19.46 -9.87 9.73
C GLY A 182 20.30 -9.11 10.75
N GLY A 183 19.65 -8.61 11.81
CA GLY A 183 20.32 -7.86 12.86
C GLY A 183 21.22 -8.64 13.78
N LEU A 184 20.87 -9.90 14.01
CA LEU A 184 21.71 -10.82 14.77
C LEU A 184 22.80 -11.47 13.89
N GLY A 185 22.78 -11.21 12.57
CA GLY A 185 23.71 -11.83 11.63
C GLY A 185 23.57 -13.37 11.56
N VAL A 186 22.39 -13.91 11.90
CA VAL A 186 22.16 -15.36 11.90
C VAL A 186 22.04 -15.84 10.45
N PRO A 187 22.91 -16.76 9.98
CA PRO A 187 22.83 -17.27 8.63
C PRO A 187 21.58 -18.14 8.44
N VAL A 188 20.75 -17.79 7.48
CA VAL A 188 19.58 -18.61 7.09
C VAL A 188 20.08 -19.80 6.25
N PRO A 189 19.69 -21.05 6.58
CA PRO A 189 20.13 -22.23 5.82
C PRO A 189 19.77 -22.11 4.32
N GLY A 190 20.71 -22.49 3.45
CA GLY A 190 20.56 -22.34 1.99
C GLY A 190 19.28 -22.93 1.40
N PRO A 191 18.85 -24.15 1.77
CA PRO A 191 17.58 -24.72 1.29
C PRO A 191 16.35 -23.91 1.70
N LEU A 192 16.34 -23.37 2.93
CA LEU A 192 15.25 -22.50 3.41
C LEU A 192 15.23 -21.18 2.64
N MET A 193 16.39 -20.57 2.41
CA MET A 193 16.48 -19.33 1.66
C MET A 193 16.00 -19.51 0.20
N ARG A 194 16.34 -20.63 -0.45
CA ARG A 194 15.84 -20.96 -1.79
C ARG A 194 14.32 -21.14 -1.82
N PHE A 195 13.75 -21.79 -0.82
CA PHE A 195 12.29 -21.90 -0.68
C PHE A 195 11.64 -20.52 -0.56
N LEU A 196 12.20 -19.65 0.29
CA LEU A 196 11.72 -18.28 0.47
C LEU A 196 11.83 -17.46 -0.82
N ASP A 197 12.93 -17.59 -1.57
CA ASP A 197 13.13 -16.91 -2.85
C ASP A 197 12.12 -17.37 -3.93
N LEU A 198 11.77 -18.66 -3.98
CA LEU A 198 10.71 -19.18 -4.86
C LEU A 198 9.35 -18.60 -4.52
N MET A 199 9.00 -18.54 -3.23
CA MET A 199 7.75 -17.93 -2.76
C MET A 199 7.74 -16.42 -3.05
N ALA A 200 8.85 -15.74 -2.81
CA ALA A 200 9.04 -14.31 -3.08
C ALA A 200 8.84 -13.97 -4.56
N GLY A 201 9.33 -14.81 -5.46
CA GLY A 201 9.16 -14.64 -6.91
C GLY A 201 7.70 -14.63 -7.36
N ALA A 202 6.82 -15.30 -6.63
CA ALA A 202 5.38 -15.30 -6.91
C ALA A 202 4.65 -14.04 -6.39
N ALA A 203 5.24 -13.29 -5.45
CA ALA A 203 4.57 -12.19 -4.78
C ALA A 203 4.08 -11.10 -5.75
N GLY A 204 4.97 -10.58 -6.58
CA GLY A 204 4.64 -9.53 -7.56
C GLY A 204 3.59 -9.95 -8.59
N PRO A 205 3.82 -11.01 -9.36
CA PRO A 205 2.86 -11.47 -10.38
C PRO A 205 1.49 -11.82 -9.80
N CYS A 206 1.45 -12.57 -8.70
CA CYS A 206 0.17 -12.96 -8.07
C CYS A 206 -0.56 -11.76 -7.45
N ALA A 207 0.17 -10.82 -6.83
CA ALA A 207 -0.43 -9.62 -6.26
C ALA A 207 -1.07 -8.73 -7.35
N LEU A 208 -0.35 -8.47 -8.44
CA LEU A 208 -0.83 -7.63 -9.54
C LEU A 208 -2.00 -8.29 -10.29
N PHE A 209 -1.94 -9.59 -10.51
CA PHE A 209 -3.04 -10.35 -11.08
C PHE A 209 -4.27 -10.30 -10.16
N ALA A 210 -4.09 -10.47 -8.83
CA ALA A 210 -5.18 -10.39 -7.86
C ALA A 210 -5.87 -9.03 -7.86
N ILE A 211 -5.10 -7.92 -7.97
CA ILE A 211 -5.69 -6.56 -8.12
C ILE A 211 -6.55 -6.49 -9.38
N GLY A 212 -6.02 -6.94 -10.51
CA GLY A 212 -6.77 -6.93 -11.77
C GLY A 212 -8.07 -7.73 -11.66
N HIS A 213 -8.01 -8.92 -11.09
CA HIS A 213 -9.17 -9.78 -10.87
C HIS A 213 -10.19 -9.11 -9.93
N PHE A 214 -9.73 -8.53 -8.81
CA PHE A 214 -10.58 -7.74 -7.90
C PHE A 214 -11.30 -6.60 -8.62
N LEU A 215 -10.58 -5.82 -9.46
CA LEU A 215 -11.18 -4.72 -10.21
C LEU A 215 -12.27 -5.19 -11.18
N SER A 216 -12.18 -6.40 -11.70
CA SER A 216 -13.20 -6.97 -12.60
C SER A 216 -14.53 -7.26 -11.90
N GLU A 217 -14.49 -7.48 -10.58
CA GLU A 217 -15.65 -7.76 -9.73
C GLU A 217 -16.35 -6.47 -9.26
N GLN A 218 -15.69 -5.29 -9.42
CA GLN A 218 -16.23 -4.01 -8.96
C GLN A 218 -17.21 -3.41 -9.95
N GLY A 219 -18.33 -2.86 -9.43
CA GLY A 219 -19.28 -2.06 -10.19
C GLY A 219 -18.81 -0.61 -10.39
N LEU A 220 -19.41 0.08 -11.36
CA LEU A 220 -19.18 1.52 -11.53
C LEU A 220 -19.80 2.30 -10.35
N PRO A 221 -19.12 3.33 -9.82
CA PRO A 221 -19.59 4.09 -8.68
C PRO A 221 -20.82 4.92 -9.02
N ARG A 222 -21.80 4.95 -8.11
CA ARG A 222 -23.04 5.72 -8.29
C ARG A 222 -22.96 7.15 -7.73
N ARG A 223 -22.08 7.42 -6.77
CA ARG A 223 -21.88 8.72 -6.13
C ARG A 223 -20.43 9.17 -6.27
N LEU A 224 -20.18 10.12 -7.18
CA LEU A 224 -18.82 10.57 -7.52
C LEU A 224 -18.29 11.70 -6.64
N GLY A 225 -19.13 12.43 -5.90
CA GLY A 225 -18.71 13.62 -5.15
C GLY A 225 -17.64 13.34 -4.09
N GLU A 226 -17.98 12.56 -3.05
CA GLU A 226 -17.04 12.21 -1.98
C GLU A 226 -15.87 11.34 -2.50
N VAL A 227 -16.16 10.43 -3.43
CA VAL A 227 -15.15 9.59 -4.09
C VAL A 227 -14.10 10.45 -4.79
N GLY A 228 -14.53 11.51 -5.48
CA GLY A 228 -13.64 12.45 -6.15
C GLY A 228 -12.64 13.11 -5.19
N PHE A 229 -13.08 13.50 -3.99
CA PHE A 229 -12.19 14.05 -2.96
C PHE A 229 -11.19 13.00 -2.43
N ALA A 230 -11.61 11.75 -2.22
CA ALA A 230 -10.71 10.68 -1.81
C ALA A 230 -9.67 10.37 -2.90
N VAL A 231 -10.09 10.28 -4.17
CA VAL A 231 -9.20 10.09 -5.31
C VAL A 231 -8.23 11.26 -5.47
N ALA A 232 -8.70 12.51 -5.36
CA ALA A 232 -7.85 13.70 -5.42
C ALA A 232 -6.84 13.73 -4.25
N GLY A 233 -7.29 13.37 -3.04
CA GLY A 233 -6.42 13.20 -1.88
C GLY A 233 -5.28 12.23 -2.15
N LYS A 234 -5.62 11.07 -2.72
CA LYS A 234 -4.64 10.01 -2.99
C LYS A 234 -3.72 10.30 -4.18
N MET A 235 -4.30 10.73 -5.29
CA MET A 235 -3.58 10.83 -6.57
C MET A 235 -2.92 12.19 -6.80
N VAL A 236 -3.32 13.23 -6.05
CA VAL A 236 -2.79 14.60 -6.20
C VAL A 236 -2.19 15.10 -4.89
N LEU A 237 -2.98 15.17 -3.81
CA LEU A 237 -2.52 15.78 -2.56
C LEU A 237 -1.35 15.02 -1.94
N GLN A 238 -1.40 13.69 -1.88
CA GLN A 238 -0.33 12.89 -1.27
C GLN A 238 0.99 12.99 -2.05
N PRO A 239 1.05 12.80 -3.38
CA PRO A 239 2.32 12.98 -4.11
C PRO A 239 2.84 14.43 -4.07
N LEU A 240 1.97 15.45 -4.11
CA LEU A 240 2.39 16.84 -3.95
C LEU A 240 2.94 17.12 -2.54
N ALA A 241 2.30 16.59 -1.50
CA ALA A 241 2.80 16.68 -0.14
C ALA A 241 4.16 15.97 0.02
N ALA A 242 4.33 14.78 -0.59
CA ALA A 242 5.62 14.08 -0.59
C ALA A 242 6.69 14.90 -1.30
N TRP A 243 6.38 15.46 -2.47
CA TRP A 243 7.30 16.31 -3.21
C TRP A 243 7.65 17.58 -2.43
N GLY A 244 6.69 18.24 -1.79
CA GLY A 244 6.91 19.41 -0.95
C GLY A 244 7.78 19.11 0.28
N LEU A 245 7.51 17.99 0.98
CA LEU A 245 8.30 17.56 2.12
C LEU A 245 9.73 17.17 1.73
N LEU A 246 9.91 16.61 0.52
CA LEU A 246 11.24 16.23 0.02
C LEU A 246 12.18 17.46 -0.11
N GLN A 247 11.64 18.66 -0.34
CA GLN A 247 12.47 19.88 -0.43
C GLN A 247 13.22 20.21 0.86
N PHE A 248 12.76 19.71 2.01
CA PHE A 248 13.45 19.87 3.29
C PHE A 248 14.62 18.87 3.49
N PHE A 249 14.77 17.92 2.58
CA PHE A 249 15.81 16.87 2.65
C PHE A 249 16.62 16.78 1.35
N PRO A 250 17.33 17.86 0.94
CA PRO A 250 18.05 17.89 -0.34
C PRO A 250 19.21 16.88 -0.40
N ALA A 251 19.71 16.41 0.74
CA ALA A 251 20.77 15.41 0.83
C ALA A 251 20.24 13.96 0.91
N MET A 252 18.93 13.74 0.74
CA MET A 252 18.35 12.40 0.73
C MET A 252 18.87 11.60 -0.47
N ASP A 253 19.24 10.33 -0.23
CA ASP A 253 19.66 9.44 -1.30
C ASP A 253 18.63 9.41 -2.46
N PRO A 254 19.06 9.53 -3.72
CA PRO A 254 18.15 9.63 -4.87
C PRO A 254 17.19 8.44 -5.01
N MET A 255 17.63 7.21 -4.70
CA MET A 255 16.79 6.02 -4.78
C MET A 255 15.67 6.09 -3.73
N TRP A 256 15.99 6.50 -2.49
CA TRP A 256 15.01 6.69 -1.43
C TRP A 256 14.03 7.82 -1.75
N ALA A 257 14.52 8.94 -2.30
CA ALA A 257 13.69 10.08 -2.71
C ALA A 257 12.70 9.68 -3.83
N LYS A 258 13.20 9.02 -4.88
CA LYS A 258 12.38 8.52 -5.98
C LYS A 258 11.36 7.48 -5.50
N SER A 259 11.76 6.58 -4.60
CA SER A 259 10.87 5.59 -4.00
C SER A 259 9.76 6.25 -3.19
N ALA A 260 10.06 7.28 -2.39
CA ALA A 260 9.05 8.02 -1.61
C ALA A 260 7.99 8.65 -2.52
N LEU A 261 8.40 9.32 -3.61
CA LEU A 261 7.50 9.93 -4.58
C LEU A 261 6.67 8.88 -5.33
N LEU A 262 7.30 7.80 -5.79
CA LEU A 262 6.62 6.71 -6.47
C LEU A 262 5.55 6.07 -5.58
N LEU A 263 5.90 5.74 -4.34
CA LEU A 263 5.00 5.08 -3.39
C LEU A 263 3.86 6.01 -2.93
N ALA A 264 4.12 7.31 -2.82
CA ALA A 264 3.08 8.32 -2.54
C ALA A 264 2.07 8.44 -3.69
N ALA A 265 2.49 8.23 -4.94
CA ALA A 265 1.65 8.34 -6.14
C ALA A 265 0.88 7.05 -6.48
N LEU A 266 1.03 5.97 -5.70
CA LEU A 266 0.28 4.73 -5.91
C LEU A 266 -1.22 4.92 -5.64
N PRO A 267 -2.10 4.13 -6.29
CA PRO A 267 -3.53 4.15 -6.03
C PRO A 267 -3.88 3.63 -4.63
N SER A 268 -5.12 3.86 -4.20
CA SER A 268 -5.64 3.35 -2.93
C SER A 268 -5.60 1.82 -2.86
N ALA A 269 -5.30 1.27 -1.68
CA ALA A 269 -5.21 -0.15 -1.44
C ALA A 269 -6.56 -0.80 -1.12
N ALA A 270 -6.72 -2.08 -1.48
CA ALA A 270 -7.91 -2.88 -1.18
C ALA A 270 -8.23 -2.97 0.33
N ASN A 271 -7.24 -2.83 1.19
CA ASN A 271 -7.42 -2.81 2.64
C ASN A 271 -8.35 -1.69 3.13
N CYS A 272 -8.46 -0.58 2.38
CA CYS A 272 -9.44 0.48 2.68
C CYS A 272 -10.88 -0.02 2.58
N PHE A 273 -11.16 -0.88 1.59
CA PHE A 273 -12.48 -1.50 1.42
C PHE A 273 -12.78 -2.51 2.53
N VAL A 274 -11.79 -3.32 2.93
CA VAL A 274 -11.95 -4.27 4.06
C VAL A 274 -12.28 -3.50 5.34
N LEU A 275 -11.54 -2.44 5.65
CA LEU A 275 -11.83 -1.61 6.82
C LEU A 275 -13.21 -0.94 6.73
N ALA A 276 -13.60 -0.47 5.53
CA ALA A 276 -14.92 0.11 5.29
C ALA A 276 -16.04 -0.90 5.57
N GLN A 277 -15.87 -2.17 5.21
CA GLN A 277 -16.80 -3.26 5.50
C GLN A 277 -16.85 -3.59 7.00
N ASP A 278 -15.70 -3.72 7.67
CA ASP A 278 -15.62 -4.06 9.09
C ASP A 278 -16.34 -3.02 9.97
N TYR A 279 -16.35 -1.77 9.53
CA TYR A 279 -16.97 -0.67 10.27
C TYR A 279 -18.27 -0.14 9.66
N ASP A 280 -18.80 -0.80 8.64
CA ASP A 280 -20.03 -0.46 7.91
C ASP A 280 -20.10 1.04 7.54
N SER A 281 -19.02 1.54 6.94
CA SER A 281 -18.89 2.97 6.64
C SER A 281 -18.12 3.21 5.35
N PHE A 282 -18.64 4.06 4.48
CA PHE A 282 -18.04 4.44 3.20
C PHE A 282 -17.69 3.26 2.26
N ILE A 283 -18.43 2.14 2.32
CA ILE A 283 -18.11 0.89 1.60
C ILE A 283 -18.05 1.10 0.09
N GLU A 284 -19.14 1.64 -0.52
CA GLU A 284 -19.19 1.92 -1.95
C GLU A 284 -18.13 2.96 -2.36
N GLY A 285 -17.90 3.96 -1.50
CA GLY A 285 -16.92 5.00 -1.74
C GLY A 285 -15.48 4.49 -1.71
N ALA A 286 -15.14 3.62 -0.76
CA ALA A 286 -13.82 3.00 -0.69
C ALA A 286 -13.55 2.12 -1.93
N SER A 287 -14.50 1.27 -2.32
CA SER A 287 -14.41 0.44 -3.53
C SER A 287 -14.23 1.30 -4.79
N ALA A 288 -15.03 2.35 -4.93
CA ALA A 288 -14.95 3.27 -6.06
C ALA A 288 -13.63 4.05 -6.08
N THR A 289 -13.11 4.46 -4.91
CA THR A 289 -11.81 5.13 -4.80
C THR A 289 -10.69 4.21 -5.27
N ILE A 290 -10.70 2.93 -4.86
CA ILE A 290 -9.71 1.93 -5.31
C ILE A 290 -9.78 1.79 -6.84
N LEU A 291 -10.96 1.58 -7.40
CA LEU A 291 -11.15 1.41 -8.84
C LEU A 291 -10.65 2.63 -9.62
N LEU A 292 -11.16 3.83 -9.30
CA LEU A 292 -10.83 5.04 -10.04
C LEU A 292 -9.35 5.43 -9.88
N SER A 293 -8.81 5.37 -8.66
CA SER A 293 -7.38 5.66 -8.45
C SER A 293 -6.49 4.67 -9.17
N THR A 294 -6.86 3.37 -9.22
CA THR A 294 -6.09 2.36 -9.96
C THR A 294 -6.12 2.62 -11.46
N LEU A 295 -7.27 2.96 -12.04
CA LEU A 295 -7.36 3.32 -13.46
C LEU A 295 -6.52 4.57 -13.78
N LEU A 296 -6.61 5.62 -12.96
CA LEU A 296 -5.81 6.83 -13.12
C LEU A 296 -4.32 6.58 -12.95
N SER A 297 -3.94 5.64 -12.09
CA SER A 297 -2.53 5.32 -11.82
C SER A 297 -1.82 4.73 -13.03
N VAL A 298 -2.54 4.14 -14.00
CA VAL A 298 -1.94 3.65 -15.25
C VAL A 298 -1.19 4.79 -15.96
N GLY A 299 -1.84 5.95 -16.08
CA GLY A 299 -1.22 7.13 -16.68
C GLY A 299 -0.25 7.83 -15.74
N SER A 300 -0.67 8.16 -14.52
CA SER A 300 0.13 8.97 -13.59
C SER A 300 1.43 8.29 -13.15
N VAL A 301 1.39 7.00 -12.84
CA VAL A 301 2.60 6.23 -12.47
C VAL A 301 3.52 6.06 -13.68
N SER A 302 2.96 5.81 -14.88
CA SER A 302 3.77 5.72 -16.10
C SER A 302 4.52 7.03 -16.40
N VAL A 303 3.85 8.18 -16.27
CA VAL A 303 4.50 9.49 -16.41
C VAL A 303 5.55 9.69 -15.32
N LEU A 304 5.21 9.37 -14.07
CA LEU A 304 6.14 9.55 -12.94
C LEU A 304 7.40 8.70 -13.09
N VAL A 305 7.31 7.46 -13.55
CA VAL A 305 8.44 6.58 -13.83
C VAL A 305 9.40 7.23 -14.84
N VAL A 306 8.88 7.89 -15.87
CA VAL A 306 9.69 8.64 -16.86
C VAL A 306 10.33 9.87 -16.24
N VAL A 307 9.55 10.67 -15.50
CA VAL A 307 10.04 11.90 -14.84
C VAL A 307 11.14 11.60 -13.82
N LEU A 308 11.01 10.50 -13.10
CA LEU A 308 12.01 10.05 -12.12
C LEU A 308 13.22 9.37 -12.76
N GLY A 309 13.21 9.15 -14.08
CA GLY A 309 14.31 8.49 -14.81
C GLY A 309 14.53 7.06 -14.29
N MET A 310 13.45 6.30 -14.10
CA MET A 310 13.49 4.89 -13.72
C MET A 310 13.44 4.01 -14.98
N GLY A 311 14.41 3.11 -15.14
CA GLY A 311 14.49 2.17 -16.25
C GLY A 311 15.79 2.23 -17.01
#